data_a970afd92997631c26ac89a350724609
#
_entry.id   a970afd92997631c26ac89a350724609
#
_cell.length_a   1.000
_cell.length_b   1.000
_cell.length_c   1.000
_cell.angle_alpha   90.00
_cell.angle_beta   90.00
_cell.angle_gamma   90.00
#
_symmetry.space_group_name_H-M   'P 1'
#
loop_
_entity.id
_entity.type
_entity.pdbx_description
1 polymer ?
#
loop_
_entity_poly.entity_id
_entity_poly.type
_entity_poly.pdbx_seq_one_letter_code
_entity_poly.pdbx_strand_id
1 'polypeptide(L)'
;MVISSTENHALAGLLTKAMYAMPKNLVEYLAAQYTTYKATELTLVDWIRLHPVVTVWVLLIFGGLLTTMAVTLMHLSTRKKAQKADQEKAEEMEELAEHAQAANKAKTAFLSHMSHDMRTPMNAIIGFTGIAMKNNPSDEVKNCLEKIDESSEHLLSLINDLLDLTRIESGKVNYNPVPADVKNITDSALDITKGFLTNRDINFKIQREEAKIPNVLADPARLRDVLVNILSNAVKFTPDGGTITFEARCLEKGGDGYINMRYRISDTGIGMSEEFTKEVFEEFAQEDSGVRTQYHGVGLGMAIVKKYVDMMGGTISVQSKKHEGTTFTVDIPLEITDKEWNKSDTGFSEKVDLTGVNVLLAEDNELNAEIAAVQLEEFGMNVERAVDGKNAVEIFRNHPKGTFDVILMDVMMPEMNGYEATKAIRAMNDRPDGKNIPIIAMTANSFAEDVQASLDAGMNVHLSKPIVIDEVIKTIIRYVYN
;
A
#
# COMPACT_ATOMS: atom_id res chain seq x y z
N MET A 1 4.91 -11.74 73.72
CA MET A 1 4.86 -10.49 72.98
C MET A 1 4.17 -10.81 71.67
N VAL A 2 2.90 -10.45 71.57
CA VAL A 2 2.10 -10.72 70.36
C VAL A 2 2.31 -9.52 69.41
N ILE A 3 3.05 -9.73 68.30
CA ILE A 3 3.19 -8.73 67.24
C ILE A 3 2.01 -8.96 66.32
N SER A 4 0.93 -8.21 66.49
CA SER A 4 -0.20 -8.21 65.61
C SER A 4 -0.14 -6.97 64.73
N SER A 5 0.51 -7.04 63.62
CA SER A 5 0.20 -6.20 62.48
C SER A 5 0.67 -6.89 61.21
N THR A 6 -0.16 -6.81 60.18
CA THR A 6 0.01 -7.41 58.86
C THR A 6 1.25 -6.95 58.10
N GLU A 7 1.98 -5.96 58.60
CA GLU A 7 3.20 -5.41 57.98
C GLU A 7 4.51 -6.13 58.36
N ASN A 8 4.49 -7.04 59.36
CA ASN A 8 5.71 -7.65 59.89
C ASN A 8 5.87 -9.15 59.60
N HIS A 9 5.13 -9.72 58.66
CA HIS A 9 5.28 -11.13 58.28
C HIS A 9 6.69 -11.51 57.82
N ALA A 10 7.38 -10.60 57.15
CA ALA A 10 8.76 -10.81 56.71
C ALA A 10 9.73 -10.88 57.91
N LEU A 11 9.56 -10.01 58.90
CA LEU A 11 10.40 -9.99 60.13
C LEU A 11 10.14 -11.22 60.99
N ALA A 12 8.88 -11.61 61.17
CA ALA A 12 8.50 -12.82 61.91
C ALA A 12 9.05 -14.07 61.22
N GLY A 13 8.99 -14.15 59.85
CA GLY A 13 9.58 -15.23 59.08
C GLY A 13 11.10 -15.31 59.18
N LEU A 14 11.79 -14.17 59.24
CA LEU A 14 13.24 -14.10 59.42
C LEU A 14 13.65 -14.51 60.86
N LEU A 15 12.93 -14.05 61.88
CA LEU A 15 13.15 -14.46 63.27
C LEU A 15 12.92 -15.97 63.51
N THR A 16 11.88 -16.50 62.84
CA THR A 16 11.59 -17.95 62.87
C THR A 16 12.71 -18.76 62.20
N LYS A 17 13.19 -18.31 61.04
CA LYS A 17 14.32 -18.95 60.32
C LYS A 17 15.63 -18.84 61.17
N ALA A 18 15.90 -17.73 61.83
CA ALA A 18 17.05 -17.58 62.68
C ALA A 18 16.98 -18.52 63.92
N MET A 19 15.79 -18.70 64.50
CA MET A 19 15.59 -19.66 65.58
C MET A 19 15.79 -21.10 65.12
N TYR A 20 15.34 -21.47 63.93
CA TYR A 20 15.59 -22.80 63.40
C TYR A 20 17.02 -23.05 62.93
N ALA A 21 17.79 -22.02 62.67
CA ALA A 21 19.20 -22.12 62.29
C ALA A 21 20.12 -22.24 63.53
N MET A 22 19.63 -22.01 64.76
CA MET A 22 20.43 -22.21 65.97
C MET A 22 20.62 -23.71 66.22
N PRO A 23 21.84 -24.14 66.60
CA PRO A 23 22.12 -25.53 67.02
C PRO A 23 21.21 -25.92 68.17
N LYS A 24 20.54 -27.09 68.07
CA LYS A 24 19.60 -27.59 69.10
C LYS A 24 20.18 -27.60 70.50
N ASN A 25 21.46 -27.97 70.66
CA ASN A 25 22.18 -27.97 71.89
C ASN A 25 22.33 -26.57 72.52
N LEU A 26 22.34 -25.50 71.75
CA LEU A 26 22.38 -24.12 72.21
C LEU A 26 21.02 -23.70 72.79
N VAL A 27 19.93 -24.08 72.17
CA VAL A 27 18.55 -23.81 72.62
C VAL A 27 18.27 -24.57 73.91
N GLU A 28 18.66 -25.86 73.98
CA GLU A 28 18.53 -26.69 75.18
C GLU A 28 19.41 -26.19 76.37
N TYR A 29 20.64 -25.77 76.04
CA TYR A 29 21.55 -25.17 77.03
C TYR A 29 20.99 -23.88 77.66
N LEU A 30 20.44 -23.01 76.78
CA LEU A 30 19.81 -21.76 77.22
C LEU A 30 18.53 -22.03 78.02
N ALA A 31 17.72 -23.00 77.65
CA ALA A 31 16.54 -23.41 78.42
C ALA A 31 16.91 -24.01 79.81
N ALA A 32 17.92 -24.85 79.84
CA ALA A 32 18.40 -25.46 81.12
C ALA A 32 19.00 -24.41 82.07
N GLN A 33 19.73 -23.44 81.56
CA GLN A 33 20.25 -22.32 82.41
C GLN A 33 19.12 -21.42 82.93
N TYR A 34 18.09 -21.18 82.11
CA TYR A 34 16.97 -20.33 82.56
C TYR A 34 16.09 -20.95 83.57
N THR A 35 16.01 -22.29 83.70
CA THR A 35 15.25 -23.03 84.74
C THR A 35 16.00 -23.17 86.02
N THR A 36 17.32 -22.99 86.05
CA THR A 36 18.17 -23.15 87.31
C THR A 36 18.41 -21.83 88.04
N TYR A 37 18.10 -20.69 87.43
CA TYR A 37 18.28 -19.38 88.11
C TYR A 37 16.99 -18.93 88.79
N LYS A 38 16.95 -19.06 90.09
CA LYS A 38 15.95 -18.47 91.03
C LYS A 38 15.94 -16.93 90.78
N ALA A 39 14.79 -16.40 90.53
CA ALA A 39 14.42 -15.02 90.26
C ALA A 39 15.19 -13.99 91.17
N THR A 40 16.32 -13.59 90.73
CA THR A 40 16.87 -12.26 90.99
C THR A 40 16.75 -11.49 89.68
N GLU A 41 16.21 -10.29 89.70
CA GLU A 41 16.06 -9.42 88.53
C GLU A 41 17.42 -9.17 87.90
N LEU A 42 17.85 -10.11 87.00
CA LEU A 42 19.05 -9.95 86.22
C LEU A 42 18.78 -8.84 85.21
N THR A 43 19.53 -7.78 85.34
CA THR A 43 19.47 -6.73 84.26
C THR A 43 20.05 -7.25 82.99
N LEU A 44 19.61 -6.69 81.83
CA LEU A 44 20.14 -7.02 80.52
C LEU A 44 21.69 -6.98 80.48
N VAL A 45 22.27 -6.08 81.24
CA VAL A 45 23.75 -5.91 81.42
C VAL A 45 24.37 -7.10 82.07
N ASP A 46 23.76 -7.65 83.15
CA ASP A 46 24.23 -8.83 83.84
C ASP A 46 24.16 -10.09 83.00
N TRP A 47 23.09 -10.21 82.19
CA TRP A 47 22.96 -11.31 81.24
C TRP A 47 24.05 -11.27 80.17
N ILE A 48 24.36 -10.06 79.58
CA ILE A 48 25.42 -9.85 78.58
C ILE A 48 26.79 -10.25 79.17
N ARG A 49 27.06 -9.92 80.40
CA ARG A 49 28.33 -10.28 81.09
C ARG A 49 28.46 -11.77 81.35
N LEU A 50 27.37 -12.46 81.64
CA LEU A 50 27.36 -13.90 81.94
C LEU A 50 27.45 -14.74 80.61
N HIS A 51 27.02 -14.20 79.50
CA HIS A 51 26.97 -14.93 78.22
C HIS A 51 27.63 -14.16 77.08
N PRO A 52 28.91 -13.82 77.11
CA PRO A 52 29.55 -12.96 76.11
C PRO A 52 29.55 -13.57 74.67
N VAL A 53 29.75 -14.89 74.60
CA VAL A 53 29.77 -15.59 73.30
C VAL A 53 28.40 -15.59 72.64
N VAL A 54 27.33 -15.81 73.37
CA VAL A 54 25.97 -15.79 72.90
C VAL A 54 25.58 -14.36 72.45
N THR A 55 25.97 -13.36 73.20
CA THR A 55 25.73 -11.95 72.90
C THR A 55 26.39 -11.56 71.55
N VAL A 56 27.64 -11.98 71.34
CA VAL A 56 28.35 -11.72 70.11
C VAL A 56 27.61 -12.37 68.88
N TRP A 57 27.19 -13.63 69.03
CA TRP A 57 26.41 -14.31 67.94
C TRP A 57 25.07 -13.64 67.68
N VAL A 58 24.33 -13.23 68.72
CA VAL A 58 23.07 -12.50 68.56
C VAL A 58 23.29 -11.18 67.80
N LEU A 59 24.33 -10.42 68.18
CA LEU A 59 24.66 -9.16 67.53
C LEU A 59 25.08 -9.38 66.04
N LEU A 60 25.87 -10.43 65.75
CA LEU A 60 26.26 -10.76 64.34
C LEU A 60 25.05 -11.18 63.49
N ILE A 61 24.16 -12.00 64.06
CA ILE A 61 22.94 -12.42 63.35
C ILE A 61 22.05 -11.22 63.15
N PHE A 62 21.85 -10.36 64.13
CA PHE A 62 21.00 -9.17 63.98
C PHE A 62 21.60 -8.14 63.00
N GLY A 63 22.93 -7.95 63.02
CA GLY A 63 23.67 -7.14 62.12
C GLY A 63 23.54 -7.68 60.66
N GLY A 64 23.66 -9.00 60.47
CA GLY A 64 23.45 -9.67 59.19
C GLY A 64 22.01 -9.54 58.65
N LEU A 65 21.02 -9.66 59.54
CA LEU A 65 19.61 -9.45 59.18
C LEU A 65 19.31 -8.00 58.76
N LEU A 66 19.87 -7.03 59.49
CA LEU A 66 19.71 -5.60 59.17
C LEU A 66 20.35 -5.24 57.80
N THR A 67 21.55 -5.78 57.57
CA THR A 67 22.23 -5.54 56.28
C THR A 67 21.49 -6.18 55.11
N THR A 68 21.02 -7.42 55.25
CA THR A 68 20.21 -8.07 54.20
C THR A 68 18.89 -7.34 53.96
N MET A 69 18.24 -6.87 55.02
CA MET A 69 17.00 -6.06 54.88
C MET A 69 17.28 -4.72 54.18
N ALA A 70 18.36 -4.03 54.54
CA ALA A 70 18.75 -2.77 53.90
C ALA A 70 19.04 -2.97 52.39
N VAL A 71 19.80 -4.02 52.04
CA VAL A 71 20.11 -4.37 50.65
C VAL A 71 18.83 -4.73 49.84
N THR A 72 17.92 -5.52 50.43
CA THR A 72 16.66 -5.86 49.76
C THR A 72 15.76 -4.65 49.58
N LEU A 73 15.64 -3.76 50.52
CA LEU A 73 14.89 -2.50 50.39
C LEU A 73 15.49 -1.58 49.33
N MET A 74 16.82 -1.49 49.29
CA MET A 74 17.53 -0.73 48.26
C MET A 74 17.30 -1.31 46.87
N HIS A 75 17.37 -2.62 46.70
CA HIS A 75 17.05 -3.31 45.45
C HIS A 75 15.59 -3.12 45.01
N LEU A 76 14.65 -3.18 45.94
CA LEU A 76 13.24 -2.95 45.65
C LEU A 76 12.98 -1.50 45.23
N SER A 77 13.65 -0.53 45.86
CA SER A 77 13.52 0.88 45.49
C SER A 77 14.13 1.19 44.11
N THR A 78 15.29 0.59 43.79
CA THR A 78 15.92 0.74 42.47
C THR A 78 15.09 0.08 41.37
N ARG A 79 14.54 -1.11 41.59
CA ARG A 79 13.63 -1.77 40.64
C ARG A 79 12.37 -0.95 40.41
N LYS A 80 11.73 -0.40 41.47
CA LYS A 80 10.57 0.48 41.31
C LYS A 80 10.87 1.74 40.50
N LYS A 81 12.04 2.36 40.74
CA LYS A 81 12.48 3.53 39.96
C LYS A 81 12.73 3.17 38.49
N ALA A 82 13.39 2.03 38.23
CA ALA A 82 13.63 1.55 36.86
C ALA A 82 12.30 1.25 36.15
N GLN A 83 11.38 0.51 36.77
CA GLN A 83 10.06 0.23 36.23
C GLN A 83 9.28 1.50 35.88
N LYS A 84 9.31 2.50 36.79
CA LYS A 84 8.62 3.77 36.51
C LYS A 84 9.23 4.54 35.34
N ALA A 85 10.56 4.56 35.24
CA ALA A 85 11.26 5.19 34.13
C ALA A 85 11.00 4.46 32.79
N ASP A 86 10.91 3.12 32.79
CA ASP A 86 10.57 2.33 31.62
C ASP A 86 9.11 2.55 31.20
N GLN A 87 8.21 2.68 32.17
CA GLN A 87 6.80 2.99 31.87
C GLN A 87 6.63 4.40 31.32
N GLU A 88 7.28 5.41 31.91
CA GLU A 88 7.26 6.79 31.38
C GLU A 88 7.81 6.86 29.95
N LYS A 89 8.88 6.11 29.64
CA LYS A 89 9.41 6.01 28.28
C LYS A 89 8.45 5.29 27.33
N ALA A 90 7.77 4.25 27.79
CA ALA A 90 6.79 3.54 26.97
C ALA A 90 5.59 4.45 26.62
N GLU A 91 5.08 5.19 27.60
CA GLU A 91 4.00 6.17 27.40
C GLU A 91 4.42 7.30 26.43
N GLU A 92 5.66 7.83 26.57
CA GLU A 92 6.20 8.85 25.66
C GLU A 92 6.36 8.31 24.23
N MET A 93 6.84 7.06 24.08
CA MET A 93 6.95 6.40 22.77
C MET A 93 5.60 6.12 22.12
N GLU A 94 4.59 5.75 22.91
CA GLU A 94 3.23 5.53 22.44
C GLU A 94 2.59 6.85 21.97
N GLU A 95 2.73 7.93 22.73
CA GLU A 95 2.26 9.28 22.35
C GLU A 95 2.94 9.77 21.06
N LEU A 96 4.27 9.61 20.95
CA LEU A 96 5.01 9.96 19.73
C LEU A 96 4.55 9.12 18.53
N ALA A 97 4.28 7.83 18.73
CA ALA A 97 3.79 6.95 17.67
C ALA A 97 2.38 7.35 17.23
N GLU A 98 1.47 7.68 18.15
CA GLU A 98 0.13 8.18 17.83
C GLU A 98 0.19 9.51 17.08
N HIS A 99 1.02 10.46 17.50
CA HIS A 99 1.22 11.72 16.78
C HIS A 99 1.79 11.52 15.39
N ALA A 100 2.78 10.65 15.23
CA ALA A 100 3.36 10.32 13.94
C ALA A 100 2.33 9.65 13.01
N GLN A 101 1.51 8.74 13.55
CA GLN A 101 0.46 8.08 12.79
C GLN A 101 -0.65 9.04 12.37
N ALA A 102 -1.07 9.95 13.28
CA ALA A 102 -2.06 10.98 12.96
C ALA A 102 -1.56 11.94 11.87
N ALA A 103 -0.30 12.39 11.96
CA ALA A 103 0.32 13.23 10.95
C ALA A 103 0.42 12.53 9.59
N ASN A 104 0.80 11.25 9.56
CA ASN A 104 0.87 10.47 8.33
C ASN A 104 -0.52 10.23 7.71
N LYS A 105 -1.53 9.97 8.53
CA LYS A 105 -2.93 9.84 8.08
C LYS A 105 -3.47 11.16 7.50
N ALA A 106 -3.15 12.29 8.14
CA ALA A 106 -3.53 13.62 7.63
C ALA A 106 -2.80 13.94 6.32
N LYS A 107 -1.49 13.66 6.21
CA LYS A 107 -0.69 13.79 4.98
C LYS A 107 -1.32 12.99 3.83
N THR A 108 -1.66 11.73 4.08
CA THR A 108 -2.26 10.84 3.07
C THR A 108 -3.64 11.33 2.61
N ALA A 109 -4.50 11.75 3.55
CA ALA A 109 -5.82 12.29 3.23
C ALA A 109 -5.72 13.59 2.42
N PHE A 110 -4.81 14.51 2.81
CA PHE A 110 -4.56 15.75 2.10
C PHE A 110 -4.10 15.51 0.66
N LEU A 111 -3.11 14.63 0.46
CA LEU A 111 -2.59 14.33 -0.87
C LEU A 111 -3.64 13.61 -1.74
N SER A 112 -4.48 12.75 -1.16
CA SER A 112 -5.58 12.11 -1.88
C SER A 112 -6.62 13.13 -2.38
N HIS A 113 -7.02 14.09 -1.53
CA HIS A 113 -7.94 15.16 -1.93
C HIS A 113 -7.31 16.08 -2.98
N MET A 114 -6.06 16.53 -2.76
CA MET A 114 -5.34 17.37 -3.71
C MET A 114 -5.22 16.73 -5.09
N SER A 115 -4.99 15.42 -5.15
CA SER A 115 -4.93 14.72 -6.44
C SER A 115 -6.26 14.71 -7.16
N HIS A 116 -7.36 14.45 -6.45
CA HIS A 116 -8.69 14.53 -7.05
C HIS A 116 -8.95 15.94 -7.63
N ASP A 117 -8.65 16.97 -6.82
CA ASP A 117 -8.87 18.37 -7.20
C ASP A 117 -7.96 18.84 -8.35
N MET A 118 -6.78 18.22 -8.52
CA MET A 118 -5.88 18.49 -9.64
C MET A 118 -6.23 17.65 -10.88
N ARG A 119 -6.69 16.41 -10.70
CA ARG A 119 -7.05 15.52 -11.82
C ARG A 119 -8.24 16.06 -12.62
N THR A 120 -9.23 16.60 -11.95
CA THR A 120 -10.45 17.13 -12.59
C THR A 120 -10.15 18.23 -13.63
N PRO A 121 -9.43 19.35 -13.31
CA PRO A 121 -9.09 20.35 -14.31
C PRO A 121 -8.13 19.83 -15.37
N MET A 122 -7.25 18.87 -15.06
CA MET A 122 -6.34 18.28 -16.03
C MET A 122 -7.07 17.45 -17.08
N ASN A 123 -7.99 16.58 -16.64
CA ASN A 123 -8.83 15.82 -17.57
C ASN A 123 -9.67 16.75 -18.46
N ALA A 124 -10.10 17.89 -17.92
CA ALA A 124 -10.78 18.94 -18.66
C ALA A 124 -9.89 19.50 -19.79
N ILE A 125 -8.65 19.85 -19.46
CA ILE A 125 -7.69 20.39 -20.44
C ILE A 125 -7.43 19.35 -21.53
N ILE A 126 -7.14 18.09 -21.17
CA ILE A 126 -6.91 16.98 -22.11
C ILE A 126 -8.15 16.78 -23.01
N GLY A 127 -9.36 16.73 -22.42
CA GLY A 127 -10.59 16.53 -23.17
C GLY A 127 -10.87 17.65 -24.19
N PHE A 128 -10.76 18.93 -23.77
CA PHE A 128 -10.96 20.05 -24.69
C PHE A 128 -9.87 20.14 -25.76
N THR A 129 -8.63 19.81 -25.43
CA THR A 129 -7.55 19.73 -26.40
C THR A 129 -7.87 18.67 -27.47
N GLY A 130 -8.34 17.48 -27.04
CA GLY A 130 -8.78 16.42 -27.96
C GLY A 130 -9.95 16.86 -28.86
N ILE A 131 -10.97 17.54 -28.31
CA ILE A 131 -12.09 18.08 -29.07
C ILE A 131 -11.61 19.15 -30.07
N ALA A 132 -10.73 20.05 -29.64
CA ALA A 132 -10.19 21.10 -30.52
C ALA A 132 -9.34 20.51 -31.63
N MET A 133 -8.58 19.45 -31.41
CA MET A 133 -7.80 18.72 -32.44
C MET A 133 -8.68 18.12 -33.54
N LYS A 134 -9.87 17.62 -33.19
CA LYS A 134 -10.83 17.03 -34.13
C LYS A 134 -11.50 18.05 -35.07
N ASN A 135 -11.56 19.33 -34.64
CA ASN A 135 -12.21 20.40 -35.42
C ASN A 135 -11.34 21.00 -36.56
N ASN A 136 -10.41 20.24 -37.12
CA ASN A 136 -9.52 20.66 -38.23
C ASN A 136 -8.78 21.98 -37.92
N PRO A 137 -8.02 22.10 -36.83
CA PRO A 137 -7.28 23.30 -36.50
C PRO A 137 -6.19 23.57 -37.57
N SER A 138 -5.76 24.83 -37.70
CA SER A 138 -4.56 25.15 -38.48
C SER A 138 -3.33 24.46 -37.88
N ASP A 139 -2.29 24.21 -38.69
CA ASP A 139 -1.08 23.51 -38.26
C ASP A 139 -0.43 24.18 -37.03
N GLU A 140 -0.49 25.51 -36.94
CA GLU A 140 0.03 26.25 -35.80
C GLU A 140 -0.78 26.00 -34.52
N VAL A 141 -2.11 26.01 -34.64
CA VAL A 141 -3.04 25.69 -33.55
C VAL A 141 -2.89 24.23 -33.12
N LYS A 142 -2.77 23.32 -34.07
CA LYS A 142 -2.55 21.90 -33.83
C LYS A 142 -1.27 21.65 -33.01
N ASN A 143 -0.15 22.27 -33.38
CA ASN A 143 1.10 22.18 -32.64
C ASN A 143 0.97 22.74 -31.20
N CYS A 144 0.18 23.81 -31.01
CA CYS A 144 -0.09 24.31 -29.66
C CYS A 144 -0.94 23.33 -28.84
N LEU A 145 -1.97 22.75 -29.44
CA LEU A 145 -2.83 21.75 -28.80
C LEU A 145 -2.04 20.49 -28.43
N GLU A 146 -1.19 19.97 -29.31
CA GLU A 146 -0.31 18.82 -29.04
C GLU A 146 0.59 19.09 -27.82
N LYS A 147 1.16 20.29 -27.70
CA LYS A 147 1.98 20.66 -26.54
C LYS A 147 1.18 20.80 -25.24
N ILE A 148 -0.06 21.28 -25.33
CA ILE A 148 -0.96 21.36 -24.17
C ILE A 148 -1.31 19.95 -23.69
N ASP A 149 -1.62 19.06 -24.63
CA ASP A 149 -1.95 17.66 -24.36
C ASP A 149 -0.79 16.93 -23.67
N GLU A 150 0.40 16.97 -24.28
CA GLU A 150 1.63 16.41 -23.70
C GLU A 150 1.93 16.93 -22.28
N SER A 151 1.77 18.26 -22.08
CA SER A 151 2.03 18.88 -20.76
C SER A 151 1.00 18.46 -19.73
N SER A 152 -0.24 18.29 -20.15
CA SER A 152 -1.36 17.90 -19.32
C SER A 152 -1.27 16.43 -18.90
N GLU A 153 -0.97 15.54 -19.84
CA GLU A 153 -0.71 14.12 -19.55
C GLU A 153 0.49 13.94 -18.61
N HIS A 154 1.55 14.72 -18.87
CA HIS A 154 2.71 14.70 -18.00
C HIS A 154 2.38 15.12 -16.56
N LEU A 155 1.64 16.22 -16.37
CA LEU A 155 1.23 16.67 -15.03
C LEU A 155 0.31 15.64 -14.35
N LEU A 156 -0.58 15.01 -15.09
CA LEU A 156 -1.44 13.96 -14.56
C LEU A 156 -0.62 12.73 -14.10
N SER A 157 0.39 12.33 -14.87
CA SER A 157 1.32 11.27 -14.49
C SER A 157 2.03 11.59 -13.17
N LEU A 158 2.55 12.83 -13.02
CA LEU A 158 3.22 13.27 -11.80
C LEU A 158 2.31 13.22 -10.55
N ILE A 159 1.06 13.64 -10.72
CA ILE A 159 0.06 13.58 -9.65
C ILE A 159 -0.20 12.13 -9.24
N ASN A 160 -0.32 11.23 -10.20
CA ASN A 160 -0.55 9.81 -9.94
C ASN A 160 0.67 9.17 -9.27
N ASP A 161 1.89 9.45 -9.72
CA ASP A 161 3.13 8.97 -9.11
C ASP A 161 3.26 9.39 -7.64
N LEU A 162 2.94 10.66 -7.34
CA LEU A 162 2.95 11.19 -5.96
C LEU A 162 1.91 10.49 -5.08
N LEU A 163 0.74 10.20 -5.63
CA LEU A 163 -0.30 9.46 -4.91
C LEU A 163 0.10 8.02 -4.64
N ASP A 164 0.63 7.34 -5.64
CA ASP A 164 1.05 5.95 -5.50
C ASP A 164 2.15 5.85 -4.44
N LEU A 165 3.12 6.76 -4.46
CA LEU A 165 4.14 6.84 -3.41
C LEU A 165 3.51 7.00 -2.02
N THR A 166 2.60 7.98 -1.87
CA THR A 166 1.93 8.25 -0.59
C THR A 166 1.12 7.05 -0.08
N ARG A 167 0.44 6.35 -0.99
CA ARG A 167 -0.33 5.14 -0.69
C ARG A 167 0.57 4.00 -0.23
N ILE A 168 1.71 3.81 -0.90
CA ILE A 168 2.71 2.80 -0.53
C ILE A 168 3.28 3.10 0.86
N GLU A 169 3.70 4.35 1.13
CA GLU A 169 4.23 4.77 2.43
C GLU A 169 3.23 4.58 3.58
N SER A 170 1.95 4.81 3.32
CA SER A 170 0.89 4.63 4.32
C SER A 170 0.47 3.17 4.52
N GLY A 171 1.08 2.22 3.80
CA GLY A 171 0.72 0.79 3.86
C GLY A 171 -0.68 0.49 3.31
N LYS A 172 -1.27 1.41 2.55
CA LYS A 172 -2.62 1.28 1.98
C LYS A 172 -2.65 0.61 0.60
N VAL A 173 -1.49 0.36 0.00
CA VAL A 173 -1.41 -0.43 -1.23
C VAL A 173 -1.49 -1.90 -0.86
N ASN A 174 -2.58 -2.54 -1.21
CA ASN A 174 -2.72 -3.98 -1.07
C ASN A 174 -2.08 -4.67 -2.29
N TYR A 175 -1.12 -5.55 -2.04
CA TYR A 175 -0.67 -6.53 -3.01
C TYR A 175 -1.77 -7.56 -3.17
N ASN A 176 -2.34 -7.65 -4.38
CA ASN A 176 -3.47 -8.53 -4.68
C ASN A 176 -3.06 -9.62 -5.69
N PRO A 177 -2.41 -10.70 -5.26
CA PRO A 177 -2.01 -11.79 -6.13
C PRO A 177 -3.25 -12.59 -6.57
N VAL A 178 -3.47 -12.64 -7.87
CA VAL A 178 -4.53 -13.43 -8.52
C VAL A 178 -3.90 -14.43 -9.48
N PRO A 179 -4.60 -15.53 -9.84
CA PRO A 179 -4.15 -16.43 -10.89
C PRO A 179 -3.92 -15.64 -12.18
N ALA A 180 -2.71 -15.69 -12.72
CA ALA A 180 -2.29 -14.88 -13.86
C ALA A 180 -1.38 -15.65 -14.81
N ASP A 181 -1.40 -15.27 -16.08
CA ASP A 181 -0.44 -15.67 -17.10
C ASP A 181 0.61 -14.55 -17.23
N VAL A 182 1.83 -14.83 -16.76
CA VAL A 182 2.96 -13.89 -16.82
C VAL A 182 3.26 -13.45 -18.25
N LYS A 183 3.04 -14.33 -19.24
CA LYS A 183 3.24 -13.98 -20.65
C LYS A 183 2.32 -12.84 -21.06
N ASN A 184 1.04 -12.92 -20.72
CA ASN A 184 0.08 -11.87 -21.05
C ASN A 184 0.38 -10.54 -20.39
N ILE A 185 0.79 -10.56 -19.10
CA ILE A 185 1.21 -9.34 -18.41
C ILE A 185 2.39 -8.70 -19.13
N THR A 186 3.37 -9.51 -19.49
CA THR A 186 4.57 -9.07 -20.22
C THR A 186 4.23 -8.56 -21.60
N ASP A 187 3.34 -9.24 -22.34
CA ASP A 187 2.89 -8.83 -23.67
C ASP A 187 2.18 -7.47 -23.62
N SER A 188 1.31 -7.27 -22.64
CA SER A 188 0.64 -5.99 -22.40
C SER A 188 1.63 -4.84 -22.15
N ALA A 189 2.65 -5.05 -21.34
CA ALA A 189 3.70 -4.05 -21.07
C ALA A 189 4.49 -3.71 -22.35
N LEU A 190 4.80 -4.72 -23.16
CA LEU A 190 5.52 -4.53 -24.42
C LEU A 190 4.67 -3.81 -25.48
N ASP A 191 3.38 -4.08 -25.53
CA ASP A 191 2.48 -3.40 -26.48
C ASP A 191 2.34 -1.91 -26.13
N ILE A 192 2.22 -1.55 -24.86
CA ILE A 192 2.28 -0.16 -24.39
C ILE A 192 3.60 0.48 -24.83
N THR A 193 4.72 -0.24 -24.64
CA THR A 193 6.06 0.27 -25.01
C THR A 193 6.20 0.50 -26.50
N LYS A 194 5.62 -0.36 -27.36
CA LYS A 194 5.59 -0.14 -28.82
C LYS A 194 4.90 1.16 -29.22
N GLY A 195 3.87 1.57 -28.47
CA GLY A 195 3.22 2.87 -28.64
C GLY A 195 4.23 4.02 -28.47
N PHE A 196 5.10 3.97 -27.47
CA PHE A 196 6.14 5.00 -27.25
C PHE A 196 7.22 5.01 -28.34
N LEU A 197 7.37 3.92 -29.10
CA LEU A 197 8.37 3.78 -30.16
C LEU A 197 7.88 4.25 -31.54
N THR A 198 6.58 4.57 -31.70
CA THR A 198 5.95 4.80 -33.03
C THR A 198 6.65 5.90 -33.84
N ASN A 199 7.23 6.91 -33.19
CA ASN A 199 7.91 8.03 -33.85
C ASN A 199 9.42 8.10 -33.53
N ARG A 200 10.01 6.96 -33.09
CA ARG A 200 11.40 6.89 -32.66
C ARG A 200 12.15 5.85 -33.50
N ASP A 201 13.35 6.19 -33.95
CA ASP A 201 14.27 5.26 -34.63
C ASP A 201 15.09 4.48 -33.59
N ILE A 202 14.45 3.57 -32.85
CA ILE A 202 15.08 2.73 -31.83
C ILE A 202 14.92 1.27 -32.20
N ASN A 203 16.04 0.53 -32.18
CA ASN A 203 16.02 -0.91 -32.45
C ASN A 203 15.58 -1.67 -31.20
N PHE A 204 14.30 -2.09 -31.16
CA PHE A 204 13.72 -2.80 -30.03
C PHE A 204 13.82 -4.31 -30.20
N LYS A 205 14.63 -4.98 -29.36
CA LYS A 205 14.85 -6.42 -29.38
C LYS A 205 14.15 -7.09 -28.23
N ILE A 206 13.40 -8.16 -28.52
CA ILE A 206 12.70 -8.96 -27.50
C ILE A 206 13.31 -10.36 -27.51
N GLN A 207 13.83 -10.80 -26.38
CA GLN A 207 14.39 -12.12 -26.17
C GLN A 207 13.58 -12.81 -25.06
N ARG A 208 12.93 -13.90 -25.40
CA ARG A 208 12.15 -14.69 -24.45
C ARG A 208 12.56 -16.14 -24.52
N GLU A 209 12.59 -16.77 -23.35
CA GLU A 209 12.74 -18.21 -23.27
C GLU A 209 11.39 -18.85 -23.60
N GLU A 210 11.37 -19.83 -24.52
CA GLU A 210 10.17 -20.57 -24.91
C GLU A 210 9.70 -21.58 -23.84
N ALA A 211 10.20 -21.47 -22.62
CA ALA A 211 9.81 -22.34 -21.54
C ALA A 211 8.30 -22.19 -21.24
N LYS A 212 7.61 -23.31 -21.05
CA LYS A 212 6.21 -23.30 -20.60
C LYS A 212 6.16 -22.84 -19.15
N ILE A 213 5.82 -21.55 -18.95
CA ILE A 213 5.65 -20.96 -17.63
C ILE A 213 4.31 -21.47 -17.06
N PRO A 214 4.26 -22.04 -15.84
CA PRO A 214 3.01 -22.44 -15.21
C PRO A 214 2.14 -21.23 -14.86
N ASN A 215 0.86 -21.46 -14.56
CA ASN A 215 0.03 -20.42 -13.97
C ASN A 215 0.58 -20.05 -12.59
N VAL A 216 0.57 -18.77 -12.28
CA VAL A 216 1.13 -18.23 -11.05
C VAL A 216 0.16 -17.26 -10.37
N LEU A 217 0.36 -17.04 -9.09
CA LEU A 217 -0.27 -15.93 -8.37
C LEU A 217 0.61 -14.68 -8.56
N ALA A 218 0.07 -13.70 -9.25
CA ALA A 218 0.73 -12.40 -9.47
C ALA A 218 -0.29 -11.27 -9.33
N ASP A 219 0.20 -10.07 -9.08
CA ASP A 219 -0.59 -8.84 -9.26
C ASP A 219 -0.31 -8.29 -10.67
N PRO A 220 -1.24 -8.45 -11.63
CA PRO A 220 -0.99 -8.10 -13.02
C PRO A 220 -0.77 -6.61 -13.23
N ALA A 221 -1.46 -5.77 -12.46
CA ALA A 221 -1.34 -4.33 -12.57
C ALA A 221 0.05 -3.86 -12.11
N ARG A 222 0.48 -4.29 -10.93
CA ARG A 222 1.78 -3.88 -10.35
C ARG A 222 2.97 -4.41 -11.14
N LEU A 223 2.89 -5.66 -11.60
CA LEU A 223 3.95 -6.23 -12.44
C LEU A 223 4.05 -5.49 -13.79
N ARG A 224 2.92 -5.16 -14.42
CA ARG A 224 2.89 -4.36 -15.64
C ARG A 224 3.47 -2.96 -15.39
N ASP A 225 3.07 -2.28 -14.31
CA ASP A 225 3.55 -0.94 -13.95
C ASP A 225 5.08 -0.92 -13.77
N VAL A 226 5.65 -1.93 -13.11
CA VAL A 226 7.11 -2.10 -12.99
C VAL A 226 7.78 -2.17 -14.35
N LEU A 227 7.27 -3.03 -15.24
CA LEU A 227 7.87 -3.23 -16.57
C LEU A 227 7.73 -1.99 -17.45
N VAL A 228 6.55 -1.36 -17.47
CA VAL A 228 6.28 -0.14 -18.26
C VAL A 228 7.15 1.02 -17.79
N ASN A 229 7.32 1.23 -16.48
CA ASN A 229 8.16 2.30 -15.95
C ASN A 229 9.63 2.15 -16.35
N ILE A 230 10.18 0.93 -16.30
CA ILE A 230 11.57 0.69 -16.70
C ILE A 230 11.71 0.83 -18.23
N LEU A 231 10.77 0.28 -19.01
CA LEU A 231 10.79 0.35 -20.47
C LEU A 231 10.60 1.77 -21.00
N SER A 232 9.70 2.55 -20.40
CA SER A 232 9.50 3.96 -20.76
C SER A 232 10.75 4.80 -20.51
N ASN A 233 11.45 4.55 -19.41
CA ASN A 233 12.75 5.18 -19.13
C ASN A 233 13.79 4.76 -20.18
N ALA A 234 13.86 3.50 -20.57
CA ALA A 234 14.76 3.04 -21.62
C ALA A 234 14.47 3.76 -22.95
N VAL A 235 13.20 3.90 -23.36
CA VAL A 235 12.80 4.63 -24.58
C VAL A 235 13.17 6.11 -24.46
N LYS A 236 12.91 6.71 -23.31
CA LYS A 236 13.15 8.14 -23.05
C LYS A 236 14.64 8.51 -23.14
N PHE A 237 15.50 7.68 -22.60
CA PHE A 237 16.94 7.99 -22.48
C PHE A 237 17.80 7.36 -23.57
N THR A 238 17.23 6.59 -24.49
CA THR A 238 17.94 6.07 -25.66
C THR A 238 17.79 7.05 -26.84
N PRO A 239 18.87 7.53 -27.44
CA PRO A 239 18.79 8.37 -28.64
C PRO A 239 18.35 7.55 -29.86
N ASP A 240 17.87 8.23 -30.88
CA ASP A 240 17.55 7.61 -32.18
C ASP A 240 18.77 6.92 -32.76
N GLY A 241 18.58 5.76 -33.38
CA GLY A 241 19.65 4.82 -33.79
C GLY A 241 20.13 3.89 -32.69
N GLY A 242 19.68 4.08 -31.43
CA GLY A 242 20.02 3.22 -30.31
C GLY A 242 19.29 1.87 -30.31
N THR A 243 19.61 1.06 -29.32
CA THR A 243 19.03 -0.27 -29.12
C THR A 243 18.50 -0.45 -27.72
N ILE A 244 17.29 -1.00 -27.59
CA ILE A 244 16.73 -1.47 -26.33
C ILE A 244 16.54 -2.98 -26.44
N THR A 245 17.00 -3.72 -25.46
CA THR A 245 16.84 -5.17 -25.39
C THR A 245 16.02 -5.53 -24.15
N PHE A 246 14.90 -6.19 -24.35
CA PHE A 246 14.07 -6.77 -23.31
C PHE A 246 14.30 -8.28 -23.25
N GLU A 247 14.70 -8.79 -22.10
CA GLU A 247 14.84 -10.23 -21.86
C GLU A 247 13.89 -10.65 -20.72
N ALA A 248 13.17 -11.76 -20.91
CA ALA A 248 12.38 -12.41 -19.88
C ALA A 248 12.75 -13.90 -19.80
N ARG A 249 13.15 -14.34 -18.62
CA ARG A 249 13.57 -15.72 -18.36
C ARG A 249 12.95 -16.23 -17.08
N CYS A 250 12.51 -17.49 -17.10
CA CYS A 250 12.15 -18.22 -15.91
C CYS A 250 13.43 -18.86 -15.37
N LEU A 251 13.94 -18.36 -14.24
CA LEU A 251 15.03 -19.01 -13.53
C LEU A 251 14.50 -20.29 -12.87
N GLU A 252 15.32 -21.35 -12.79
CA GLU A 252 14.92 -22.65 -12.26
C GLU A 252 14.12 -22.54 -10.95
N LYS A 253 13.19 -23.48 -10.74
CA LYS A 253 12.25 -23.53 -9.64
C LYS A 253 12.91 -23.11 -8.33
N GLY A 254 12.54 -21.95 -7.82
CA GLY A 254 12.68 -21.61 -6.41
C GLY A 254 12.01 -22.71 -5.59
N GLY A 255 12.56 -23.11 -4.45
CA GLY A 255 12.06 -24.26 -3.70
C GLY A 255 10.55 -24.24 -3.50
N ASP A 256 9.98 -25.43 -3.33
CA ASP A 256 8.57 -25.75 -3.01
C ASP A 256 7.48 -24.73 -3.46
N GLY A 257 7.12 -24.81 -4.76
CA GLY A 257 5.92 -24.14 -5.25
C GLY A 257 6.12 -22.73 -5.82
N TYR A 258 7.36 -22.24 -5.95
CA TYR A 258 7.65 -20.93 -6.53
C TYR A 258 8.49 -21.04 -7.81
N ILE A 259 8.34 -20.07 -8.72
CA ILE A 259 9.25 -19.78 -9.81
C ILE A 259 9.84 -18.39 -9.62
N ASN A 260 11.07 -18.18 -10.08
CA ASN A 260 11.67 -16.85 -10.16
C ASN A 260 11.64 -16.36 -11.61
N MET A 261 10.91 -15.27 -11.85
CA MET A 261 10.94 -14.59 -13.15
C MET A 261 11.98 -13.48 -13.13
N ARG A 262 12.93 -13.55 -14.07
CA ARG A 262 13.92 -12.51 -14.31
C ARG A 262 13.55 -11.70 -15.54
N TYR A 263 13.44 -10.39 -15.36
CA TYR A 263 13.31 -9.41 -16.43
C TYR A 263 14.59 -8.59 -16.49
N ARG A 264 15.17 -8.49 -17.68
CA ARG A 264 16.34 -7.67 -17.92
C ARG A 264 16.05 -6.71 -19.06
N ILE A 265 16.14 -5.41 -18.76
CA ILE A 265 15.94 -4.33 -19.72
C ILE A 265 17.27 -3.60 -19.88
N SER A 266 17.83 -3.65 -21.07
CA SER A 266 19.12 -3.03 -21.40
C SER A 266 18.94 -2.01 -22.52
N ASP A 267 19.48 -0.83 -22.36
CA ASP A 267 19.50 0.23 -23.36
C ASP A 267 20.92 0.68 -23.69
N THR A 268 21.10 1.28 -24.85
CA THR A 268 22.36 1.93 -25.28
C THR A 268 22.25 3.43 -25.16
N GLY A 269 21.55 3.92 -24.15
CA GLY A 269 21.27 5.32 -23.91
C GLY A 269 22.42 6.10 -23.29
N ILE A 270 22.08 7.26 -22.73
CA ILE A 270 23.08 8.17 -22.13
C ILE A 270 23.80 7.58 -20.91
N GLY A 271 23.24 6.54 -20.29
CA GLY A 271 23.74 5.95 -19.06
C GLY A 271 23.74 6.92 -17.87
N MET A 272 24.20 6.44 -16.73
CA MET A 272 24.23 7.16 -15.45
C MET A 272 25.65 7.16 -14.86
N SER A 273 25.95 8.17 -14.01
CA SER A 273 27.19 8.18 -13.22
C SER A 273 27.15 7.10 -12.13
N GLU A 274 28.32 6.71 -11.64
CA GLU A 274 28.43 5.73 -10.56
C GLU A 274 27.76 6.24 -9.26
N GLU A 275 27.85 7.56 -9.02
CA GLU A 275 27.20 8.21 -7.88
C GLU A 275 25.68 8.11 -8.00
N PHE A 276 25.12 8.53 -9.13
CA PHE A 276 23.68 8.50 -9.36
C PHE A 276 23.09 7.08 -9.42
N THR A 277 23.86 6.10 -9.89
CA THR A 277 23.45 4.69 -9.89
C THR A 277 23.11 4.20 -8.48
N LYS A 278 23.73 4.74 -7.43
CA LYS A 278 23.43 4.39 -6.01
C LYS A 278 22.16 5.02 -5.50
N GLU A 279 21.74 6.14 -6.10
CA GLU A 279 20.59 6.96 -5.66
C GLU A 279 19.37 6.82 -6.58
N VAL A 280 19.47 6.09 -7.70
CA VAL A 280 18.43 6.02 -8.73
C VAL A 280 17.07 5.52 -8.22
N PHE A 281 17.05 4.79 -7.09
CA PHE A 281 15.84 4.31 -6.43
C PHE A 281 15.35 5.20 -5.29
N GLU A 282 16.09 6.29 -4.98
CA GLU A 282 15.67 7.27 -3.98
C GLU A 282 14.57 8.19 -4.54
N GLU A 283 13.70 8.66 -3.67
CA GLU A 283 12.63 9.56 -4.04
C GLU A 283 13.19 10.91 -4.50
N PHE A 284 12.65 11.42 -5.63
CA PHE A 284 13.07 12.68 -6.25
C PHE A 284 14.52 12.70 -6.79
N ALA A 285 15.15 11.53 -6.90
CA ALA A 285 16.49 11.43 -7.43
C ALA A 285 16.53 11.78 -8.93
N GLN A 286 17.39 12.72 -9.30
CA GLN A 286 17.62 13.15 -10.67
C GLN A 286 19.12 13.43 -10.87
N GLU A 287 19.68 12.98 -11.99
CA GLU A 287 21.05 13.30 -12.32
C GLU A 287 21.17 14.73 -12.90
N ASP A 288 21.99 15.58 -12.29
CA ASP A 288 22.30 16.93 -12.78
C ASP A 288 23.20 16.88 -14.03
N SER A 289 22.67 16.41 -15.13
CA SER A 289 23.37 16.34 -16.40
C SER A 289 22.90 17.46 -17.31
N GLY A 290 23.24 18.74 -17.15
CA GLY A 290 23.06 19.84 -18.13
C GLY A 290 22.01 19.75 -19.25
N VAL A 291 21.42 18.59 -19.46
CA VAL A 291 20.36 18.20 -20.41
C VAL A 291 18.97 18.40 -19.81
N ARG A 292 18.85 19.23 -18.76
CA ARG A 292 17.59 19.52 -18.03
C ARG A 292 16.42 20.00 -18.89
N THR A 293 16.64 20.29 -20.15
CA THR A 293 15.64 20.93 -21.02
C THR A 293 14.86 19.99 -21.91
N GLN A 294 15.22 18.72 -22.03
CA GLN A 294 14.60 17.82 -23.02
C GLN A 294 13.75 16.69 -22.43
N TYR A 295 13.98 16.28 -21.17
CA TYR A 295 13.28 15.14 -20.59
C TYR A 295 12.88 15.42 -19.13
N HIS A 296 11.69 15.99 -18.93
CA HIS A 296 11.12 16.23 -17.60
C HIS A 296 10.67 14.91 -16.93
N GLY A 297 11.06 14.70 -15.67
CA GLY A 297 10.55 13.66 -14.80
C GLY A 297 10.82 14.10 -13.35
N VAL A 298 9.95 13.72 -12.38
CA VAL A 298 10.10 14.15 -10.97
C VAL A 298 11.06 13.25 -10.20
N GLY A 299 11.50 12.11 -10.78
CA GLY A 299 12.38 11.17 -10.09
C GLY A 299 11.62 10.23 -9.13
N LEU A 300 10.32 10.01 -9.34
CA LEU A 300 9.50 9.10 -8.52
C LEU A 300 9.36 7.71 -9.12
N GLY A 301 9.38 7.57 -10.45
CA GLY A 301 9.09 6.31 -11.13
C GLY A 301 9.97 5.14 -10.67
N MET A 302 11.28 5.33 -10.51
CA MET A 302 12.17 4.25 -10.07
C MET A 302 12.05 3.93 -8.58
N ALA A 303 11.71 4.91 -7.74
CA ALA A 303 11.39 4.69 -6.34
C ALA A 303 10.10 3.84 -6.19
N ILE A 304 9.08 4.14 -7.00
CA ILE A 304 7.82 3.36 -7.07
C ILE A 304 8.11 1.93 -7.54
N VAL A 305 8.90 1.77 -8.61
CA VAL A 305 9.34 0.45 -9.10
C VAL A 305 10.00 -0.36 -7.99
N LYS A 306 10.95 0.23 -7.25
CA LYS A 306 11.62 -0.43 -6.13
C LYS A 306 10.62 -0.88 -5.07
N LYS A 307 9.71 -0.01 -4.67
CA LYS A 307 8.68 -0.33 -3.67
C LYS A 307 7.73 -1.45 -4.13
N TYR A 308 7.30 -1.45 -5.40
CA TYR A 308 6.47 -2.54 -5.94
C TYR A 308 7.23 -3.87 -6.01
N VAL A 309 8.48 -3.86 -6.44
CA VAL A 309 9.31 -5.06 -6.47
C VAL A 309 9.50 -5.62 -5.05
N ASP A 310 9.76 -4.76 -4.06
CA ASP A 310 9.90 -5.16 -2.66
C ASP A 310 8.57 -5.74 -2.10
N MET A 311 7.42 -5.16 -2.44
CA MET A 311 6.10 -5.69 -2.07
C MET A 311 5.84 -7.09 -2.66
N MET A 312 6.35 -7.35 -3.86
CA MET A 312 6.27 -8.66 -4.51
C MET A 312 7.33 -9.65 -3.99
N GLY A 313 8.13 -9.27 -2.99
CA GLY A 313 9.22 -10.09 -2.45
C GLY A 313 10.40 -10.28 -3.40
N GLY A 314 10.48 -9.44 -4.44
CA GLY A 314 11.50 -9.49 -5.47
C GLY A 314 12.74 -8.66 -5.16
N THR A 315 13.63 -8.59 -6.14
CA THR A 315 14.82 -7.73 -6.09
C THR A 315 14.99 -6.98 -7.41
N ILE A 316 15.47 -5.74 -7.33
CA ILE A 316 15.85 -4.96 -8.50
C ILE A 316 17.30 -4.48 -8.35
N SER A 317 18.03 -4.54 -9.44
CA SER A 317 19.41 -4.03 -9.52
C SER A 317 19.62 -3.27 -10.81
N VAL A 318 20.61 -2.38 -10.82
CA VAL A 318 20.95 -1.55 -11.96
C VAL A 318 22.46 -1.61 -12.21
N GLN A 319 22.84 -1.65 -13.47
CA GLN A 319 24.20 -1.49 -13.95
C GLN A 319 24.17 -0.42 -15.03
N SER A 320 24.94 0.64 -14.86
CA SER A 320 24.96 1.75 -15.81
C SER A 320 26.35 2.38 -15.88
N LYS A 321 26.66 2.91 -17.04
CA LYS A 321 27.86 3.72 -17.26
C LYS A 321 27.55 4.83 -18.26
N LYS A 322 27.99 6.04 -17.94
CA LYS A 322 27.78 7.20 -18.83
C LYS A 322 28.21 6.91 -20.26
N HIS A 323 27.33 7.19 -21.21
CA HIS A 323 27.48 7.02 -22.65
C HIS A 323 27.60 5.55 -23.12
N GLU A 324 27.41 4.57 -22.23
CA GLU A 324 27.40 3.15 -22.60
C GLU A 324 26.00 2.51 -22.44
N GLY A 325 25.09 3.18 -21.73
CA GLY A 325 23.73 2.76 -21.50
C GLY A 325 23.47 2.22 -20.10
N THR A 326 22.27 1.65 -19.91
CA THR A 326 21.80 1.15 -18.62
C THR A 326 21.20 -0.24 -18.77
N THR A 327 21.36 -1.06 -17.74
CA THR A 327 20.72 -2.37 -17.61
C THR A 327 20.04 -2.47 -16.24
N PHE A 328 18.73 -2.60 -16.25
CA PHE A 328 17.96 -2.98 -15.07
C PHE A 328 17.68 -4.46 -15.08
N THR A 329 17.83 -5.09 -13.90
CA THR A 329 17.49 -6.51 -13.69
C THR A 329 16.50 -6.61 -12.55
N VAL A 330 15.35 -7.21 -12.81
CA VAL A 330 14.26 -7.42 -11.84
C VAL A 330 14.03 -8.91 -11.69
N ASP A 331 14.10 -9.42 -10.47
CA ASP A 331 13.82 -10.81 -10.11
C ASP A 331 12.58 -10.84 -9.21
N ILE A 332 11.55 -11.58 -9.61
CA ILE A 332 10.28 -11.67 -8.87
C ILE A 332 9.95 -13.13 -8.61
N PRO A 333 9.85 -13.53 -7.32
CA PRO A 333 9.35 -14.84 -6.95
C PRO A 333 7.82 -14.87 -7.13
N LEU A 334 7.32 -15.86 -7.86
CA LEU A 334 5.90 -16.04 -8.13
C LEU A 334 5.48 -17.44 -7.66
N GLU A 335 4.40 -17.52 -6.89
CA GLU A 335 3.83 -18.77 -6.42
C GLU A 335 3.09 -19.49 -7.56
N ILE A 336 3.39 -20.78 -7.75
CA ILE A 336 2.73 -21.61 -8.75
C ILE A 336 1.32 -21.93 -8.26
N THR A 337 0.33 -21.87 -9.15
CA THR A 337 -1.07 -22.23 -8.82
C THR A 337 -1.65 -23.17 -9.86
N ASP A 338 -2.48 -24.11 -9.39
CA ASP A 338 -3.27 -25.00 -10.25
C ASP A 338 -4.58 -24.32 -10.75
N LYS A 339 -4.90 -23.14 -10.24
CA LYS A 339 -6.08 -22.39 -10.67
C LYS A 339 -5.87 -21.88 -12.09
N GLU A 340 -6.82 -22.20 -12.95
CA GLU A 340 -6.80 -21.70 -14.33
C GLU A 340 -7.02 -20.20 -14.34
N TRP A 341 -6.18 -19.52 -15.13
CA TRP A 341 -6.38 -18.12 -15.47
C TRP A 341 -7.52 -18.01 -16.49
N ASN A 342 -8.54 -17.21 -16.18
CA ASN A 342 -9.68 -17.00 -17.08
C ASN A 342 -9.23 -16.07 -18.22
N LYS A 343 -9.19 -16.62 -19.43
CA LYS A 343 -8.83 -15.92 -20.68
C LYS A 343 -9.76 -14.74 -21.05
N SER A 344 -10.85 -14.53 -20.32
CA SER A 344 -11.85 -13.50 -20.62
C SER A 344 -11.37 -12.06 -20.39
N ASP A 345 -10.17 -11.86 -19.81
CA ASP A 345 -9.63 -10.52 -19.50
C ASP A 345 -8.60 -9.98 -20.50
N THR A 346 -8.33 -10.68 -21.61
CA THR A 346 -7.34 -10.21 -22.60
C THR A 346 -7.99 -9.76 -23.89
N GLY A 347 -7.78 -8.50 -24.15
CA GLY A 347 -7.64 -7.83 -25.43
C GLY A 347 -8.56 -8.21 -26.61
N PHE A 348 -9.57 -7.40 -26.86
CA PHE A 348 -10.17 -7.32 -28.20
C PHE A 348 -9.44 -6.26 -29.02
N SER A 349 -8.74 -6.70 -30.09
CA SER A 349 -8.19 -5.88 -31.15
C SER A 349 -9.12 -5.95 -32.39
N GLU A 350 -10.42 -5.82 -32.19
CA GLU A 350 -11.38 -5.63 -33.32
C GLU A 350 -12.20 -4.39 -33.02
N LYS A 351 -12.43 -3.57 -34.08
CA LYS A 351 -13.40 -2.46 -34.02
C LYS A 351 -14.78 -3.07 -33.75
N VAL A 352 -15.17 -3.05 -32.48
CA VAL A 352 -16.51 -3.47 -32.08
C VAL A 352 -17.46 -2.32 -32.40
N ASP A 353 -18.44 -2.58 -33.23
CA ASP A 353 -19.51 -1.65 -33.47
C ASP A 353 -20.58 -1.81 -32.41
N LEU A 354 -20.72 -0.77 -31.54
CA LEU A 354 -21.71 -0.69 -30.47
C LEU A 354 -22.92 0.17 -30.87
N THR A 355 -23.17 0.29 -32.16
CA THR A 355 -24.29 1.07 -32.71
C THR A 355 -25.61 0.60 -32.10
N GLY A 356 -26.33 1.53 -31.47
CA GLY A 356 -27.66 1.28 -30.89
C GLY A 356 -27.64 0.86 -29.40
N VAL A 357 -26.49 0.69 -28.78
CA VAL A 357 -26.41 0.51 -27.32
C VAL A 357 -26.78 1.82 -26.65
N ASN A 358 -27.76 1.79 -25.73
CA ASN A 358 -28.26 2.95 -25.01
C ASN A 358 -27.65 2.99 -23.61
N VAL A 359 -26.92 4.03 -23.33
CA VAL A 359 -26.17 4.24 -22.08
C VAL A 359 -26.80 5.34 -21.27
N LEU A 360 -27.11 5.08 -20.00
CA LEU A 360 -27.42 6.13 -19.03
C LEU A 360 -26.14 6.49 -18.28
N LEU A 361 -25.64 7.71 -18.50
CA LEU A 361 -24.41 8.22 -17.89
C LEU A 361 -24.74 9.16 -16.74
N ALA A 362 -24.50 8.77 -15.51
CA ALA A 362 -24.64 9.58 -14.32
C ALA A 362 -23.27 10.14 -13.90
N GLU A 363 -23.11 11.44 -14.07
CA GLU A 363 -21.87 12.20 -13.80
C GLU A 363 -22.25 13.64 -13.45
N ASP A 364 -21.88 14.13 -12.27
CA ASP A 364 -22.21 15.45 -11.79
C ASP A 364 -21.36 16.56 -12.44
N ASN A 365 -20.16 16.24 -12.82
CA ASN A 365 -19.29 17.16 -13.52
C ASN A 365 -19.67 17.24 -15.00
N GLU A 366 -20.17 18.41 -15.42
CA GLU A 366 -20.64 18.65 -16.79
C GLU A 366 -19.60 18.31 -17.85
N LEU A 367 -18.35 18.67 -17.59
CA LEU A 367 -17.26 18.47 -18.51
C LEU A 367 -16.85 16.98 -18.64
N ASN A 368 -16.76 16.28 -17.51
CA ASN A 368 -16.47 14.83 -17.54
C ASN A 368 -17.58 14.08 -18.26
N ALA A 369 -18.83 14.47 -18.06
CA ALA A 369 -19.99 13.89 -18.75
C ALA A 369 -19.92 14.12 -20.25
N GLU A 370 -19.58 15.35 -20.70
CA GLU A 370 -19.44 15.68 -22.11
C GLU A 370 -18.34 14.89 -22.79
N ILE A 371 -17.15 14.79 -22.15
CA ILE A 371 -16.02 14.02 -22.66
C ILE A 371 -16.39 12.53 -22.78
N ALA A 372 -16.97 11.96 -21.72
CA ALA A 372 -17.37 10.55 -21.73
C ALA A 372 -18.45 10.27 -22.80
N ALA A 373 -19.44 11.16 -22.94
CA ALA A 373 -20.49 11.02 -23.93
C ALA A 373 -19.93 11.04 -25.35
N VAL A 374 -19.09 12.03 -25.69
CA VAL A 374 -18.45 12.12 -27.01
C VAL A 374 -17.64 10.86 -27.33
N GLN A 375 -16.86 10.37 -26.37
CA GLN A 375 -16.06 9.16 -26.55
C GLN A 375 -16.92 7.91 -26.78
N LEU A 376 -18.03 7.75 -26.04
CA LEU A 376 -18.95 6.62 -26.19
C LEU A 376 -19.73 6.70 -27.51
N GLU A 377 -20.18 7.88 -27.91
CA GLU A 377 -20.87 8.13 -29.21
C GLU A 377 -19.99 7.83 -30.39
N GLU A 378 -18.68 7.96 -30.33
CA GLU A 378 -17.73 7.56 -31.38
C GLU A 378 -17.76 6.05 -31.71
N PHE A 379 -18.19 5.22 -30.73
CA PHE A 379 -18.42 3.79 -30.91
C PHE A 379 -19.87 3.46 -31.37
N GLY A 380 -20.68 4.49 -31.65
CA GLY A 380 -22.05 4.34 -32.12
C GLY A 380 -23.11 4.19 -31.02
N MET A 381 -22.75 4.40 -29.75
CA MET A 381 -23.70 4.34 -28.65
C MET A 381 -24.55 5.58 -28.54
N ASN A 382 -25.75 5.44 -27.98
CA ASN A 382 -26.61 6.56 -27.63
C ASN A 382 -26.43 6.85 -26.12
N VAL A 383 -26.05 8.07 -25.76
CA VAL A 383 -25.79 8.45 -24.36
C VAL A 383 -26.84 9.42 -23.89
N GLU A 384 -27.51 9.09 -22.79
CA GLU A 384 -28.36 10.01 -22.05
C GLU A 384 -27.71 10.36 -20.72
N ARG A 385 -27.59 11.66 -20.43
CA ARG A 385 -26.90 12.15 -19.25
C ARG A 385 -27.86 12.39 -18.07
N ALA A 386 -27.45 11.94 -16.89
CA ALA A 386 -28.00 12.34 -15.61
C ALA A 386 -26.96 13.18 -14.85
N VAL A 387 -27.40 14.28 -14.24
CA VAL A 387 -26.51 15.25 -13.56
C VAL A 387 -26.17 14.88 -12.12
N ASP A 388 -26.88 13.91 -11.55
CA ASP A 388 -26.66 13.33 -10.23
C ASP A 388 -27.37 11.99 -10.08
N GLY A 389 -27.20 11.31 -8.96
CA GLY A 389 -27.81 10.02 -8.69
C GLY A 389 -29.34 10.07 -8.63
N LYS A 390 -29.93 11.15 -8.13
CA LYS A 390 -31.38 11.33 -8.05
C LYS A 390 -31.97 11.47 -9.45
N ASN A 391 -31.34 12.28 -10.29
CA ASN A 391 -31.75 12.47 -11.68
C ASN A 391 -31.59 11.17 -12.49
N ALA A 392 -30.53 10.38 -12.24
CA ALA A 392 -30.38 9.06 -12.85
C ALA A 392 -31.53 8.09 -12.49
N VAL A 393 -31.97 8.08 -11.25
CA VAL A 393 -33.12 7.31 -10.78
C VAL A 393 -34.43 7.78 -11.45
N GLU A 394 -34.63 9.08 -11.60
CA GLU A 394 -35.79 9.67 -12.23
C GLU A 394 -35.83 9.38 -13.74
N ILE A 395 -34.73 9.57 -14.45
CA ILE A 395 -34.60 9.24 -15.89
C ILE A 395 -34.90 7.76 -16.10
N PHE A 396 -34.23 6.88 -15.34
CA PHE A 396 -34.45 5.44 -15.47
C PHE A 396 -35.91 5.05 -15.20
N ARG A 397 -36.58 5.66 -14.23
CA ARG A 397 -37.99 5.40 -13.92
C ARG A 397 -38.94 5.84 -15.02
N ASN A 398 -38.71 7.02 -15.61
CA ASN A 398 -39.61 7.66 -16.56
C ASN A 398 -39.55 7.10 -17.97
N HIS A 399 -38.45 6.45 -18.34
CA HIS A 399 -38.31 5.82 -19.65
C HIS A 399 -39.01 4.46 -19.72
N PRO A 400 -39.40 3.99 -20.90
CA PRO A 400 -39.93 2.64 -21.10
C PRO A 400 -38.95 1.55 -20.60
N LYS A 401 -39.48 0.38 -20.27
CA LYS A 401 -38.64 -0.75 -19.88
C LYS A 401 -37.75 -1.16 -21.03
N GLY A 402 -36.46 -1.44 -20.75
CA GLY A 402 -35.48 -1.87 -21.73
C GLY A 402 -34.99 -0.73 -22.64
N THR A 403 -35.23 0.54 -22.29
CA THR A 403 -34.65 1.67 -23.01
C THR A 403 -33.13 1.71 -22.88
N PHE A 404 -32.61 1.46 -21.69
CA PHE A 404 -31.18 1.46 -21.42
C PHE A 404 -30.64 0.05 -21.36
N ASP A 405 -29.45 -0.17 -21.93
CA ASP A 405 -28.71 -1.44 -21.94
C ASP A 405 -27.69 -1.50 -20.81
N VAL A 406 -27.18 -0.31 -20.38
CA VAL A 406 -26.17 -0.19 -19.33
C VAL A 406 -26.27 1.17 -18.65
N ILE A 407 -25.89 1.23 -17.38
CA ILE A 407 -25.76 2.46 -16.60
C ILE A 407 -24.29 2.63 -16.22
N LEU A 408 -23.68 3.75 -16.60
CA LEU A 408 -22.40 4.21 -16.07
C LEU A 408 -22.69 5.17 -14.92
N MET A 409 -22.29 4.83 -13.71
CA MET A 409 -22.69 5.50 -12.47
C MET A 409 -21.47 6.02 -11.73
N ASP A 410 -21.30 7.33 -11.66
CA ASP A 410 -20.35 7.91 -10.71
C ASP A 410 -20.75 7.59 -9.28
N VAL A 411 -19.78 7.20 -8.48
CA VAL A 411 -19.99 6.91 -7.06
C VAL A 411 -20.14 8.19 -6.24
N MET A 412 -19.36 9.21 -6.56
CA MET A 412 -19.29 10.46 -5.77
C MET A 412 -20.07 11.58 -6.46
N MET A 413 -21.35 11.70 -6.15
CA MET A 413 -22.24 12.76 -6.66
C MET A 413 -22.96 13.47 -5.51
N PRO A 414 -23.30 14.76 -5.67
CA PRO A 414 -24.12 15.49 -4.71
C PRO A 414 -25.56 14.96 -4.68
N GLU A 415 -26.35 15.38 -3.70
CA GLU A 415 -27.75 15.03 -3.47
C GLU A 415 -27.99 13.53 -3.20
N MET A 416 -27.61 12.65 -4.13
CA MET A 416 -27.68 11.19 -4.05
C MET A 416 -26.44 10.60 -4.69
N ASN A 417 -25.64 9.88 -3.90
CA ASN A 417 -24.47 9.21 -4.41
C ASN A 417 -24.80 7.95 -5.24
N GLY A 418 -23.82 7.42 -5.98
CA GLY A 418 -24.05 6.30 -6.89
C GLY A 418 -24.48 5.01 -6.19
N TYR A 419 -24.08 4.80 -4.94
CA TYR A 419 -24.53 3.63 -4.15
C TYR A 419 -26.01 3.72 -3.80
N GLU A 420 -26.45 4.90 -3.38
CA GLU A 420 -27.85 5.15 -3.06
C GLU A 420 -28.73 5.06 -4.30
N ALA A 421 -28.29 5.66 -5.42
CA ALA A 421 -28.96 5.57 -6.71
C ALA A 421 -29.09 4.12 -7.19
N THR A 422 -28.04 3.33 -7.11
CA THR A 422 -28.05 1.91 -7.46
C THR A 422 -29.05 1.12 -6.62
N LYS A 423 -29.04 1.30 -5.30
CA LYS A 423 -30.00 0.66 -4.40
C LYS A 423 -31.43 1.05 -4.75
N ALA A 424 -31.67 2.33 -5.07
CA ALA A 424 -32.99 2.82 -5.47
C ALA A 424 -33.46 2.16 -6.80
N ILE A 425 -32.59 2.08 -7.82
CA ILE A 425 -32.88 1.41 -9.10
C ILE A 425 -33.19 -0.07 -8.87
N ARG A 426 -32.34 -0.78 -8.10
CA ARG A 426 -32.54 -2.21 -7.80
C ARG A 426 -33.83 -2.51 -7.02
N ALA A 427 -34.29 -1.57 -6.21
CA ALA A 427 -35.49 -1.70 -5.37
C ALA A 427 -36.80 -1.35 -6.10
N MET A 428 -36.76 -0.86 -7.36
CA MET A 428 -37.96 -0.48 -8.09
C MET A 428 -38.83 -1.70 -8.41
N ASN A 429 -40.05 -1.73 -7.88
CA ASN A 429 -41.00 -2.80 -8.15
C ASN A 429 -41.72 -2.65 -9.49
N ASP A 430 -41.88 -1.42 -9.95
CA ASP A 430 -42.49 -1.05 -11.23
C ASP A 430 -41.54 -1.16 -12.42
N ARG A 431 -40.25 -1.31 -12.16
CA ARG A 431 -39.17 -1.46 -13.15
C ARG A 431 -38.40 -2.78 -12.93
N PRO A 432 -38.90 -3.93 -13.35
CA PRO A 432 -38.25 -5.22 -13.14
C PRO A 432 -36.88 -5.33 -13.85
N ASP A 433 -36.65 -4.58 -14.92
CA ASP A 433 -35.37 -4.41 -15.59
C ASP A 433 -34.30 -3.75 -14.69
N GLY A 434 -34.70 -2.91 -13.76
CA GLY A 434 -33.81 -2.32 -12.76
C GLY A 434 -33.05 -3.35 -11.89
N LYS A 435 -33.57 -4.58 -11.78
CA LYS A 435 -32.88 -5.65 -11.02
C LYS A 435 -31.70 -6.23 -11.76
N ASN A 436 -31.73 -6.22 -13.10
CA ASN A 436 -30.77 -6.95 -13.92
C ASN A 436 -29.91 -6.04 -14.82
N ILE A 437 -30.33 -4.78 -15.03
CA ILE A 437 -29.53 -3.87 -15.87
C ILE A 437 -28.10 -3.77 -15.35
N PRO A 438 -27.08 -3.91 -16.20
CA PRO A 438 -25.69 -3.69 -15.81
C PRO A 438 -25.49 -2.28 -15.28
N ILE A 439 -24.95 -2.14 -14.08
CA ILE A 439 -24.54 -0.87 -13.48
C ILE A 439 -23.04 -0.93 -13.24
N ILE A 440 -22.32 -0.09 -13.94
CA ILE A 440 -20.86 0.02 -13.89
C ILE A 440 -20.52 1.23 -13.03
N ALA A 441 -19.88 1.00 -11.89
CA ALA A 441 -19.40 2.07 -11.04
C ALA A 441 -18.22 2.80 -11.68
N MET A 442 -18.22 4.11 -11.65
CA MET A 442 -17.08 4.97 -11.96
C MET A 442 -16.61 5.61 -10.66
N THR A 443 -15.39 5.30 -10.22
CA THR A 443 -14.89 5.77 -8.92
C THR A 443 -13.50 6.40 -9.06
N ALA A 444 -13.25 7.44 -8.28
CA ALA A 444 -11.92 8.05 -8.18
C ALA A 444 -10.90 7.14 -7.45
N ASN A 445 -11.37 6.10 -6.74
CA ASN A 445 -10.56 5.21 -5.93
C ASN A 445 -10.77 3.75 -6.35
N SER A 446 -9.67 3.02 -6.50
CA SER A 446 -9.66 1.56 -6.80
C SER A 446 -9.41 0.73 -5.53
N PHE A 447 -9.85 1.19 -4.35
CA PHE A 447 -9.63 0.44 -3.11
C PHE A 447 -10.53 -0.79 -3.04
N ALA A 448 -10.02 -1.86 -2.45
CA ALA A 448 -10.80 -3.07 -2.20
C ALA A 448 -12.08 -2.79 -1.38
N GLU A 449 -12.05 -1.79 -0.49
CA GLU A 449 -13.20 -1.32 0.27
C GLU A 449 -14.26 -0.67 -0.63
N ASP A 450 -13.84 0.17 -1.59
CA ASP A 450 -14.75 0.84 -2.55
C ASP A 450 -15.32 -0.15 -3.57
N VAL A 451 -14.50 -1.14 -3.99
CA VAL A 451 -14.95 -2.26 -4.83
C VAL A 451 -16.03 -3.05 -4.11
N GLN A 452 -15.79 -3.44 -2.85
CA GLN A 452 -16.74 -4.20 -2.08
C GLN A 452 -18.02 -3.40 -1.82
N ALA A 453 -17.91 -2.11 -1.49
CA ALA A 453 -19.04 -1.22 -1.30
C ALA A 453 -19.90 -1.09 -2.58
N SER A 454 -19.27 -1.05 -3.76
CA SER A 454 -19.97 -1.04 -5.06
C SER A 454 -20.76 -2.32 -5.29
N LEU A 455 -20.16 -3.47 -5.02
CA LEU A 455 -20.81 -4.78 -5.13
C LEU A 455 -21.95 -4.92 -4.12
N ASP A 456 -21.75 -4.48 -2.88
CA ASP A 456 -22.78 -4.52 -1.81
C ASP A 456 -23.96 -3.58 -2.11
N ALA A 457 -23.73 -2.51 -2.87
CA ALA A 457 -24.78 -1.64 -3.36
C ALA A 457 -25.59 -2.27 -4.51
N GLY A 458 -25.12 -3.34 -5.14
CA GLY A 458 -25.74 -4.01 -6.27
C GLY A 458 -25.21 -3.58 -7.64
N MET A 459 -24.03 -2.93 -7.71
CA MET A 459 -23.33 -2.67 -8.97
C MET A 459 -22.67 -3.94 -9.48
N ASN A 460 -22.43 -4.04 -10.79
CA ASN A 460 -21.91 -5.24 -11.42
C ASN A 460 -20.38 -5.26 -11.48
N VAL A 461 -19.78 -4.08 -11.65
CA VAL A 461 -18.33 -3.92 -11.77
C VAL A 461 -17.96 -2.47 -11.45
N HIS A 462 -16.72 -2.21 -11.14
CA HIS A 462 -16.21 -0.86 -10.95
C HIS A 462 -15.08 -0.56 -11.95
N LEU A 463 -15.01 0.69 -12.38
CA LEU A 463 -13.93 1.25 -13.18
C LEU A 463 -13.34 2.46 -12.46
N SER A 464 -12.03 2.59 -12.51
CA SER A 464 -11.34 3.73 -11.91
C SER A 464 -11.36 4.95 -12.84
N LYS A 465 -11.59 6.13 -12.28
CA LYS A 465 -11.35 7.39 -12.98
C LYS A 465 -9.85 7.75 -12.94
N PRO A 466 -9.23 8.27 -14.02
CA PRO A 466 -9.88 8.69 -15.26
C PRO A 466 -10.40 7.51 -16.08
N ILE A 467 -11.54 7.73 -16.74
CA ILE A 467 -12.17 6.70 -17.54
C ILE A 467 -11.27 6.42 -18.76
N VAL A 468 -10.76 5.19 -18.83
CA VAL A 468 -10.09 4.68 -20.03
C VAL A 468 -11.16 4.08 -20.92
N ILE A 469 -11.44 4.73 -22.05
CA ILE A 469 -12.56 4.35 -22.91
C ILE A 469 -12.50 2.87 -23.32
N ASP A 470 -11.32 2.34 -23.59
CA ASP A 470 -11.13 0.93 -23.97
C ASP A 470 -11.58 -0.04 -22.85
N GLU A 471 -11.40 0.32 -21.57
CA GLU A 471 -11.86 -0.48 -20.43
C GLU A 471 -13.38 -0.41 -20.30
N VAL A 472 -13.97 0.76 -20.52
CA VAL A 472 -15.43 0.94 -20.55
C VAL A 472 -16.05 0.11 -21.64
N ILE A 473 -15.51 0.20 -22.88
CA ILE A 473 -16.00 -0.56 -24.04
C ILE A 473 -15.93 -2.05 -23.77
N LYS A 474 -14.80 -2.58 -23.31
CA LYS A 474 -14.63 -4.00 -22.92
C LYS A 474 -15.67 -4.42 -21.88
N THR A 475 -15.89 -3.56 -20.89
CA THR A 475 -16.84 -3.83 -19.82
C THR A 475 -18.28 -3.83 -20.33
N ILE A 476 -18.66 -2.88 -21.17
CA ILE A 476 -19.99 -2.82 -21.79
C ILE A 476 -20.23 -4.09 -22.63
N ILE A 477 -19.27 -4.48 -23.49
CA ILE A 477 -19.37 -5.70 -24.29
C ILE A 477 -19.62 -6.92 -23.43
N ARG A 478 -18.88 -7.04 -22.34
CA ARG A 478 -18.99 -8.19 -21.40
C ARG A 478 -20.37 -8.30 -20.77
N TYR A 479 -21.03 -7.18 -20.46
CA TYR A 479 -22.29 -7.18 -19.72
C TYR A 479 -23.54 -7.01 -20.61
N VAL A 480 -23.40 -6.48 -21.80
CA VAL A 480 -24.52 -6.27 -22.75
C VAL A 480 -24.66 -7.41 -23.74
N TYR A 481 -23.56 -8.07 -24.15
CA TYR A 481 -23.60 -9.12 -25.17
C TYR A 481 -23.31 -10.55 -24.66
N ASN A 482 -22.97 -10.72 -23.38
CA ASN A 482 -22.84 -12.03 -22.69
C ASN A 482 -23.92 -12.20 -21.63
#